data_7117bba09959c52aa8d0b94f90488695
#
_entry.id   7117bba09959c52aa8d0b94f90488695
#
_cell.length_a   1.000
_cell.length_b   1.000
_cell.length_c   1.000
_cell.angle_alpha   90.00
_cell.angle_beta   90.00
_cell.angle_gamma   90.00
#
_symmetry.space_group_name_H-M   'P 1'
#
loop_
_entity.id
_entity.type
_entity.pdbx_description
1 polymer ?
#
loop_
_entity_poly.entity_id
_entity_poly.type
_entity_poly.pdbx_seq_one_letter_code
_entity_poly.pdbx_strand_id
1 'polypeptide(L)'
;MVVLAAFYGCQKSDVSPDVSSSITPDGAFSGTIVNYSNRIDFIKAYDFIVDSYNGFEDSIILGKSAVSSNGKFLLVLTKPILSQIGTVTSGVVVSDTTAMVGYVSGFDAYKGGIKIGTINKGNYRLIDTTKVEICSSQFMYSDRAFTIIGTEIYKNTYNGITSNDTSNYNITVKKGWNEITWVGFYSGTTTTATIVETFSNTVTSEMQW
;
A
#
# COMPACT_ATOMS: atom_id res chain seq x y z
N MET A 1 13.39 -25.70 1.34
CA MET A 1 13.11 -25.47 2.76
C MET A 1 12.40 -24.14 2.85
N VAL A 2 11.06 -24.18 2.89
CA VAL A 2 10.23 -22.97 2.96
C VAL A 2 10.24 -22.51 4.39
N VAL A 3 10.79 -21.32 4.66
CA VAL A 3 10.69 -20.68 5.97
C VAL A 3 9.27 -20.14 6.10
N LEU A 4 8.41 -20.87 6.76
CA LEU A 4 7.10 -20.40 7.21
C LEU A 4 7.35 -19.41 8.35
N ALA A 5 7.35 -18.12 8.08
CA ALA A 5 7.24 -17.11 9.12
C ALA A 5 5.84 -17.25 9.75
N ALA A 6 5.79 -17.72 10.98
CA ALA A 6 4.56 -17.81 11.75
C ALA A 6 4.10 -16.38 12.11
N PHE A 7 3.16 -15.84 11.35
CA PHE A 7 2.41 -14.66 11.75
C PHE A 7 1.25 -15.12 12.65
N TYR A 8 1.28 -14.73 13.90
CA TYR A 8 0.16 -14.92 14.83
C TYR A 8 -1.05 -14.16 14.28
N GLY A 9 -2.12 -14.91 14.01
CA GLY A 9 -3.38 -14.36 13.51
C GLY A 9 -3.97 -13.36 14.51
N CYS A 10 -4.30 -12.17 14.03
CA CYS A 10 -5.15 -11.24 14.76
C CYS A 10 -6.54 -11.84 14.92
N GLN A 11 -6.96 -12.09 16.16
CA GLN A 11 -8.36 -12.41 16.47
C GLN A 11 -9.25 -11.23 16.06
N LYS A 12 -10.33 -11.55 15.36
CA LYS A 12 -11.40 -10.62 15.00
C LYS A 12 -12.02 -10.09 16.30
N SER A 13 -11.71 -8.84 16.65
CA SER A 13 -12.46 -8.13 17.68
C SER A 13 -13.70 -7.53 17.03
N ASP A 14 -14.90 -7.80 17.58
CA ASP A 14 -16.18 -7.23 17.16
C ASP A 14 -16.31 -5.73 17.52
N VAL A 15 -15.28 -4.96 17.32
CA VAL A 15 -15.34 -3.50 17.40
C VAL A 15 -15.68 -3.03 15.99
N SER A 16 -16.87 -2.44 15.85
CA SER A 16 -17.25 -1.73 14.61
C SER A 16 -16.11 -0.81 14.20
N PRO A 17 -15.47 -1.01 13.05
CA PRO A 17 -14.34 -0.18 12.66
C PRO A 17 -14.84 1.24 12.44
N ASP A 18 -14.27 2.20 13.17
CA ASP A 18 -14.34 3.60 12.76
C ASP A 18 -13.81 3.63 11.32
N VAL A 19 -14.67 3.93 10.36
CA VAL A 19 -14.32 3.94 8.94
C VAL A 19 -13.16 4.91 8.77
N SER A 20 -11.97 4.39 8.45
CA SER A 20 -10.84 5.26 8.16
C SER A 20 -11.23 6.14 6.97
N SER A 21 -11.13 7.45 7.13
CA SER A 21 -11.43 8.35 6.02
C SER A 21 -10.48 8.08 4.86
N SER A 22 -11.01 8.08 3.64
CA SER A 22 -10.18 8.11 2.45
C SER A 22 -9.37 9.42 2.41
N ILE A 23 -8.20 9.38 1.78
CA ILE A 23 -7.37 10.59 1.62
C ILE A 23 -8.11 11.64 0.77
N THR A 24 -8.05 12.90 1.21
CA THR A 24 -8.55 14.03 0.42
C THR A 24 -7.52 14.45 -0.64
N PRO A 25 -7.90 15.15 -1.74
CA PRO A 25 -6.95 15.57 -2.77
C PRO A 25 -5.81 16.47 -2.28
N ASP A 26 -6.00 17.19 -1.18
CA ASP A 26 -4.98 18.01 -0.50
C ASP A 26 -4.11 17.21 0.49
N GLY A 27 -4.32 15.90 0.62
CA GLY A 27 -3.47 14.98 1.36
C GLY A 27 -3.87 14.76 2.81
N ALA A 28 -5.02 15.24 3.25
CA ALA A 28 -5.49 14.99 4.61
C ALA A 28 -6.23 13.64 4.73
N PHE A 29 -5.91 12.86 5.73
CA PHE A 29 -6.66 11.67 6.12
C PHE A 29 -6.49 11.36 7.60
N SER A 30 -7.44 10.62 8.16
CA SER A 30 -7.41 10.18 9.54
C SER A 30 -7.55 8.67 9.63
N GLY A 31 -7.15 8.12 10.75
CA GLY A 31 -7.26 6.68 11.01
C GLY A 31 -7.18 6.35 12.48
N THR A 32 -7.47 5.10 12.78
CA THR A 32 -7.27 4.52 14.11
C THR A 32 -6.40 3.28 13.96
N ILE A 33 -5.28 3.23 14.68
CA ILE A 33 -4.37 2.09 14.67
C ILE A 33 -5.02 0.98 15.49
N VAL A 34 -5.30 -0.16 14.84
CA VAL A 34 -5.83 -1.34 15.54
C VAL A 34 -4.76 -2.00 16.39
N ASN A 35 -5.17 -2.66 17.46
CA ASN A 35 -4.27 -3.27 18.45
C ASN A 35 -3.27 -2.27 19.07
N TYR A 36 -3.65 -0.99 19.11
CA TYR A 36 -2.85 0.06 19.70
C TYR A 36 -2.63 -0.20 21.19
N SER A 37 -1.38 -0.36 21.59
CA SER A 37 -0.99 -0.67 22.96
C SER A 37 -0.36 0.53 23.68
N ASN A 38 -0.70 1.75 23.30
CA ASN A 38 -0.15 3.02 23.85
C ASN A 38 1.39 3.14 23.65
N ARG A 39 1.93 2.51 22.61
CA ARG A 39 3.37 2.43 22.33
C ARG A 39 3.86 3.39 21.26
N ILE A 40 2.96 4.09 20.58
CA ILE A 40 3.31 5.00 19.48
C ILE A 40 3.03 6.42 19.92
N ASP A 41 4.00 7.31 19.83
CA ASP A 41 3.84 8.74 20.11
C ASP A 41 3.44 9.50 18.84
N PHE A 42 4.02 9.13 17.70
CA PHE A 42 3.70 9.72 16.42
C PHE A 42 4.05 8.78 15.24
N ILE A 43 3.47 9.09 14.11
CA ILE A 43 3.76 8.45 12.83
C ILE A 43 4.39 9.45 11.86
N LYS A 44 5.23 8.96 10.94
CA LYS A 44 5.77 9.71 9.82
C LYS A 44 5.46 8.98 8.52
N ALA A 45 4.91 9.70 7.55
CA ALA A 45 4.88 9.25 6.17
C ALA A 45 6.17 9.69 5.48
N TYR A 46 6.72 8.84 4.64
CA TYR A 46 7.96 9.13 3.92
C TYR A 46 7.91 8.61 2.48
N ASP A 47 8.76 9.19 1.64
CA ASP A 47 9.10 8.69 0.32
C ASP A 47 10.60 8.43 0.25
N PHE A 48 11.02 7.41 -0.50
CA PHE A 48 12.43 7.11 -0.73
C PHE A 48 12.98 7.97 -1.86
N ILE A 49 14.18 8.49 -1.65
CA ILE A 49 15.01 9.02 -2.72
C ILE A 49 15.84 7.86 -3.27
N VAL A 50 15.57 7.47 -4.50
CA VAL A 50 16.37 6.46 -5.20
C VAL A 50 17.48 7.17 -5.94
N ASP A 51 18.73 6.99 -5.51
CA ASP A 51 19.88 7.29 -6.34
C ASP A 51 20.14 6.09 -7.27
N SER A 52 20.13 6.35 -8.58
CA SER A 52 20.33 5.32 -9.62
C SER A 52 21.70 4.62 -9.56
N TYR A 53 22.65 5.15 -8.79
CA TYR A 53 24.01 4.60 -8.67
C TYR A 53 24.27 3.83 -7.38
N ASN A 54 23.65 4.26 -6.25
CA ASN A 54 23.97 3.75 -4.91
C ASN A 54 22.80 3.07 -4.22
N GLY A 55 21.64 3.00 -4.85
CA GLY A 55 20.41 2.46 -4.23
C GLY A 55 19.67 3.49 -3.38
N PHE A 56 19.01 3.06 -2.30
CA PHE A 56 18.23 3.95 -1.42
C PHE A 56 19.16 4.70 -0.49
N GLU A 57 19.39 5.99 -0.72
CA GLU A 57 20.30 6.79 0.10
C GLU A 57 19.61 7.63 1.16
N ASP A 58 18.35 8.05 0.93
CA ASP A 58 17.67 8.95 1.87
C ASP A 58 16.15 8.79 1.79
N SER A 59 15.45 9.42 2.73
CA SER A 59 13.99 9.50 2.74
C SER A 59 13.51 10.92 3.02
N ILE A 60 12.50 11.36 2.27
CA ILE A 60 11.83 12.63 2.50
C ILE A 60 10.61 12.38 3.37
N ILE A 61 10.47 13.16 4.44
CA ILE A 61 9.26 13.12 5.27
C ILE A 61 8.17 13.91 4.57
N LEU A 62 7.10 13.20 4.20
CA LEU A 62 5.91 13.77 3.56
C LEU A 62 4.88 14.28 4.58
N GLY A 63 4.90 13.76 5.80
CA GLY A 63 4.00 14.20 6.86
C GLY A 63 4.33 13.58 8.20
N LYS A 64 3.86 14.20 9.26
CA LYS A 64 4.00 13.73 10.64
C LYS A 64 2.71 13.99 11.41
N SER A 65 2.26 13.02 12.20
CA SER A 65 1.09 13.15 13.07
C SER A 65 1.36 12.54 14.43
N ALA A 66 0.91 13.21 15.48
CA ALA A 66 0.82 12.61 16.81
C ALA A 66 -0.27 11.52 16.79
N VAL A 67 -0.08 10.49 17.60
CA VAL A 67 -1.07 9.44 17.86
C VAL A 67 -1.64 9.64 19.24
N SER A 68 -2.95 9.76 19.35
CA SER A 68 -3.65 9.93 20.60
C SER A 68 -3.64 8.66 21.45
N SER A 69 -4.00 8.77 22.73
CA SER A 69 -4.04 7.63 23.67
C SER A 69 -4.98 6.49 23.26
N ASN A 70 -5.94 6.74 22.36
CA ASN A 70 -6.84 5.75 21.78
C ASN A 70 -6.44 5.32 20.35
N GLY A 71 -5.21 5.61 19.91
CA GLY A 71 -4.67 5.20 18.62
C GLY A 71 -5.11 6.07 17.43
N LYS A 72 -5.90 7.13 17.64
CA LYS A 72 -6.34 8.01 16.55
C LYS A 72 -5.26 8.97 16.10
N PHE A 73 -5.21 9.24 14.79
CA PHE A 73 -4.30 10.23 14.19
C PHE A 73 -4.99 11.01 13.06
N LEU A 74 -4.47 12.18 12.76
CA LEU A 74 -4.80 13.00 11.59
C LEU A 74 -3.48 13.38 10.92
N LEU A 75 -3.26 12.89 9.70
CA LEU A 75 -2.05 13.15 8.92
C LEU A 75 -2.38 14.03 7.72
N VAL A 76 -1.53 15.00 7.45
CA VAL A 76 -1.57 15.81 6.24
C VAL A 76 -0.26 15.60 5.50
N LEU A 77 -0.36 15.12 4.26
CA LEU A 77 0.80 14.86 3.40
C LEU A 77 1.17 16.10 2.59
N THR A 78 2.44 16.41 2.55
CA THR A 78 3.01 17.38 1.61
C THR A 78 3.19 16.73 0.23
N LYS A 79 3.37 17.55 -0.79
CA LYS A 79 3.63 17.06 -2.16
C LYS A 79 4.97 16.30 -2.21
N PRO A 80 5.00 15.08 -2.77
CA PRO A 80 6.22 14.27 -2.92
C PRO A 80 7.09 14.77 -4.07
N ILE A 81 8.27 14.15 -4.23
CA ILE A 81 9.03 14.27 -5.48
C ILE A 81 8.25 13.55 -6.58
N LEU A 82 8.16 14.18 -7.74
CA LEU A 82 7.40 13.63 -8.85
C LEU A 82 8.33 13.07 -9.92
N SER A 83 7.96 11.91 -10.43
CA SER A 83 8.52 11.31 -11.65
C SER A 83 7.41 11.09 -12.68
N GLN A 84 7.78 11.04 -13.96
CA GLN A 84 6.84 10.67 -14.99
C GLN A 84 6.34 9.25 -14.74
N ILE A 85 5.03 9.02 -14.95
CA ILE A 85 4.48 7.67 -14.87
C ILE A 85 5.22 6.76 -15.85
N GLY A 86 5.70 5.62 -15.37
CA GLY A 86 6.48 4.69 -16.17
C GLY A 86 5.69 4.14 -17.37
N THR A 87 6.42 3.61 -18.33
CA THR A 87 5.81 2.86 -19.45
C THR A 87 5.06 1.66 -18.89
N VAL A 88 3.82 1.53 -19.28
CA VAL A 88 3.00 0.36 -18.96
C VAL A 88 3.26 -0.75 -19.97
N THR A 89 3.14 -1.96 -19.50
CA THR A 89 3.30 -3.18 -20.29
C THR A 89 2.11 -3.44 -21.22
N SER A 90 2.26 -4.37 -22.14
CA SER A 90 1.20 -4.78 -23.05
C SER A 90 -0.08 -5.19 -22.29
N GLY A 91 -1.22 -4.65 -22.69
CA GLY A 91 -2.53 -4.96 -22.11
C GLY A 91 -3.04 -3.91 -21.11
N VAL A 92 -2.23 -2.91 -20.75
CA VAL A 92 -2.62 -1.80 -19.87
C VAL A 92 -2.55 -0.48 -20.61
N VAL A 93 -3.57 0.35 -20.46
CA VAL A 93 -3.68 1.67 -21.06
C VAL A 93 -3.64 2.74 -19.99
N VAL A 94 -2.74 3.70 -20.12
CA VAL A 94 -2.71 4.96 -19.35
C VAL A 94 -3.21 6.08 -20.26
N SER A 95 -4.25 6.78 -19.83
CA SER A 95 -4.87 7.82 -20.68
C SER A 95 -4.01 9.07 -20.88
N ASP A 96 -3.06 9.33 -19.96
CA ASP A 96 -2.06 10.42 -20.09
C ASP A 96 -0.71 9.94 -19.52
N THR A 97 0.19 9.54 -20.42
CA THR A 97 1.55 9.07 -20.07
C THR A 97 2.51 10.20 -19.71
N THR A 98 2.09 11.46 -19.84
CA THR A 98 2.89 12.63 -19.41
C THR A 98 2.62 13.04 -17.97
N ALA A 99 1.68 12.38 -17.29
CA ALA A 99 1.38 12.64 -15.90
C ALA A 99 2.60 12.42 -15.01
N MET A 100 2.77 13.33 -14.05
CA MET A 100 3.83 13.27 -13.05
C MET A 100 3.24 12.77 -11.73
N VAL A 101 3.81 11.69 -11.20
CA VAL A 101 3.32 11.01 -9.99
C VAL A 101 4.40 10.87 -8.93
N GLY A 102 3.98 10.74 -7.67
CA GLY A 102 4.85 10.41 -6.55
C GLY A 102 4.05 9.63 -5.51
N TYR A 103 4.71 8.93 -4.62
CA TYR A 103 4.10 7.95 -3.74
C TYR A 103 4.46 8.19 -2.27
N VAL A 104 3.66 7.61 -1.38
CA VAL A 104 4.11 7.32 -0.02
C VAL A 104 4.73 5.93 -0.03
N SER A 105 6.02 5.85 0.28
CA SER A 105 6.76 4.58 0.35
C SER A 105 6.46 3.82 1.65
N GLY A 106 6.06 4.51 2.72
CA GLY A 106 5.66 3.87 3.96
C GLY A 106 5.31 4.82 5.08
N PHE A 107 4.89 4.23 6.19
CA PHE A 107 4.58 4.93 7.43
C PHE A 107 5.37 4.30 8.58
N ASP A 108 6.20 5.11 9.23
CA ASP A 108 7.00 4.70 10.37
C ASP A 108 6.36 5.14 11.69
N ALA A 109 6.37 4.25 12.66
CA ALA A 109 5.90 4.46 14.01
C ALA A 109 7.07 4.77 14.95
N TYR A 110 6.90 5.76 15.83
CA TYR A 110 7.93 6.24 16.75
C TYR A 110 7.46 6.26 18.19
N LYS A 111 8.39 5.96 19.12
CA LYS A 111 8.25 6.08 20.57
C LYS A 111 9.51 6.75 21.15
N GLY A 112 9.34 7.81 21.93
CA GLY A 112 10.48 8.55 22.51
C GLY A 112 11.49 9.03 21.45
N GLY A 113 11.04 9.31 20.21
CA GLY A 113 11.90 9.71 19.10
C GLY A 113 12.57 8.55 18.36
N ILE A 114 12.45 7.30 18.81
CA ILE A 114 13.04 6.12 18.20
C ILE A 114 12.01 5.45 17.30
N LYS A 115 12.40 5.05 16.07
CA LYS A 115 11.56 4.22 15.20
C LYS A 115 11.38 2.84 15.84
N ILE A 116 10.13 2.43 16.03
CA ILE A 116 9.77 1.15 16.64
C ILE A 116 9.12 0.17 15.67
N GLY A 117 8.78 0.60 14.47
CA GLY A 117 8.19 -0.25 13.44
C GLY A 117 7.61 0.55 12.29
N THR A 118 6.88 -0.16 11.43
CA THR A 118 6.09 0.39 10.33
C THR A 118 4.61 0.07 10.54
N ILE A 119 3.74 0.92 10.01
CA ILE A 119 2.30 0.67 9.97
C ILE A 119 1.83 0.73 8.52
N ASN A 120 0.85 -0.09 8.18
CA ASN A 120 0.25 -0.12 6.86
C ASN A 120 -1.27 -0.12 7.00
N LYS A 121 -1.96 0.52 6.08
CA LYS A 121 -3.40 0.37 5.94
C LYS A 121 -3.69 -0.86 5.11
N GLY A 122 -4.23 -1.89 5.72
CA GLY A 122 -4.47 -3.14 5.00
C GLY A 122 -5.07 -4.23 5.85
N ASN A 123 -5.24 -5.38 5.24
CA ASN A 123 -5.71 -6.59 5.88
C ASN A 123 -5.01 -7.81 5.26
N TYR A 124 -4.90 -8.86 6.04
CA TYR A 124 -4.37 -10.16 5.63
C TYR A 124 -5.36 -11.24 6.04
N ARG A 125 -5.76 -12.08 5.10
CA ARG A 125 -6.69 -13.17 5.35
C ARG A 125 -6.15 -14.48 4.79
N LEU A 126 -5.93 -15.46 5.66
CA LEU A 126 -5.69 -16.84 5.26
C LEU A 126 -7.04 -17.46 4.89
N ILE A 127 -7.23 -17.80 3.61
CA ILE A 127 -8.47 -18.42 3.11
C ILE A 127 -8.44 -19.93 3.41
N ASP A 128 -7.32 -20.57 3.07
CA ASP A 128 -7.01 -21.96 3.41
C ASP A 128 -5.47 -22.17 3.47
N THR A 129 -5.01 -23.40 3.64
CA THR A 129 -3.58 -23.71 3.76
C THR A 129 -2.74 -23.39 2.50
N THR A 130 -3.40 -23.11 1.38
CA THR A 130 -2.74 -22.84 0.09
C THR A 130 -3.10 -21.47 -0.50
N LYS A 131 -4.04 -20.74 0.13
CA LYS A 131 -4.59 -19.49 -0.40
C LYS A 131 -4.58 -18.37 0.61
N VAL A 132 -4.06 -17.24 0.19
CA VAL A 132 -3.95 -16.01 0.97
C VAL A 132 -4.53 -14.85 0.19
N GLU A 133 -5.27 -13.99 0.88
CA GLU A 133 -5.68 -12.68 0.39
C GLU A 133 -4.95 -11.60 1.18
N ILE A 134 -4.37 -10.66 0.46
CA ILE A 134 -3.75 -9.46 1.04
C ILE A 134 -4.45 -8.25 0.45
N CYS A 135 -4.86 -7.33 1.29
CA CYS A 135 -5.46 -6.08 0.89
C CYS A 135 -4.63 -4.93 1.47
N SER A 136 -4.28 -3.95 0.66
CA SER A 136 -3.44 -2.83 1.08
C SER A 136 -3.84 -1.53 0.39
N SER A 137 -3.70 -0.40 1.08
CA SER A 137 -3.81 0.93 0.48
C SER A 137 -2.43 1.47 0.12
N GLN A 138 -2.36 2.03 -1.07
CA GLN A 138 -1.23 2.83 -1.56
C GLN A 138 -1.69 4.28 -1.74
N PHE A 139 -0.82 5.23 -1.42
CA PHE A 139 -1.12 6.65 -1.55
C PHE A 139 -0.26 7.25 -2.64
N MET A 140 -0.91 7.78 -3.68
CA MET A 140 -0.28 8.37 -4.85
C MET A 140 -0.71 9.81 -5.04
N TYR A 141 0.24 10.69 -5.25
CA TYR A 141 0.01 12.05 -5.71
C TYR A 141 0.12 12.12 -7.24
N SER A 142 -0.74 12.92 -7.88
CA SER A 142 -0.61 13.23 -9.30
C SER A 142 -0.75 14.73 -9.57
N ASP A 143 0.01 15.23 -10.54
CA ASP A 143 -0.09 16.64 -11.00
C ASP A 143 -1.35 16.88 -11.83
N ARG A 144 -2.00 15.83 -12.37
CA ARG A 144 -3.20 15.89 -13.22
C ARG A 144 -4.06 14.63 -13.11
N ALA A 145 -5.23 14.67 -13.70
CA ALA A 145 -6.12 13.51 -13.75
C ALA A 145 -5.77 12.59 -14.94
N PHE A 146 -5.83 11.29 -14.72
CA PHE A 146 -5.69 10.25 -15.76
C PHE A 146 -6.33 8.93 -15.30
N THR A 147 -6.37 7.93 -16.19
CA THR A 147 -6.84 6.57 -15.84
C THR A 147 -5.78 5.53 -16.18
N ILE A 148 -5.80 4.42 -15.42
CA ILE A 148 -5.03 3.21 -15.72
C ILE A 148 -6.04 2.08 -15.81
N ILE A 149 -6.18 1.47 -16.99
CA ILE A 149 -7.18 0.43 -17.24
C ILE A 149 -6.53 -0.70 -18.04
N GLY A 150 -6.83 -1.93 -17.68
CA GLY A 150 -6.40 -3.10 -18.43
C GLY A 150 -5.95 -4.25 -17.57
N THR A 151 -5.40 -5.26 -18.22
CA THR A 151 -4.89 -6.48 -17.57
C THR A 151 -3.51 -6.79 -18.12
N GLU A 152 -2.59 -7.00 -17.21
CA GLU A 152 -1.26 -7.51 -17.49
C GLU A 152 -1.18 -8.97 -17.06
N ILE A 153 -0.59 -9.82 -17.90
CA ILE A 153 -0.33 -11.22 -17.59
C ILE A 153 1.17 -11.46 -17.70
N TYR A 154 1.73 -11.96 -16.62
CA TYR A 154 3.15 -12.23 -16.52
C TYR A 154 3.39 -13.66 -16.07
N LYS A 155 4.35 -14.34 -16.71
CA LYS A 155 4.77 -15.68 -16.32
C LYS A 155 6.26 -15.68 -16.02
N ASN A 156 6.62 -16.12 -14.84
CA ASN A 156 8.00 -16.22 -14.40
C ASN A 156 8.31 -17.62 -13.88
N THR A 157 9.56 -18.04 -14.02
CA THR A 157 10.03 -19.27 -13.38
C THR A 157 11.32 -18.97 -12.61
N TYR A 158 11.27 -19.16 -11.32
CA TYR A 158 12.40 -18.92 -10.44
C TYR A 158 12.57 -20.11 -9.47
N ASN A 159 13.79 -20.66 -9.40
CA ASN A 159 14.13 -21.83 -8.55
C ASN A 159 13.18 -23.04 -8.74
N GLY A 160 12.73 -23.30 -9.96
CA GLY A 160 11.83 -24.42 -10.27
C GLY A 160 10.35 -24.17 -9.93
N ILE A 161 10.01 -23.00 -9.40
CA ILE A 161 8.62 -22.59 -9.19
C ILE A 161 8.20 -21.71 -10.35
N THR A 162 7.10 -22.07 -11.00
CA THR A 162 6.49 -21.24 -12.06
C THR A 162 5.35 -20.45 -11.46
N SER A 163 5.43 -19.09 -11.55
CA SER A 163 4.32 -18.21 -11.22
C SER A 163 3.58 -17.75 -12.47
N ASN A 164 2.26 -17.68 -12.36
CA ASN A 164 1.38 -17.05 -13.32
C ASN A 164 0.71 -15.88 -12.63
N ASP A 165 1.11 -14.69 -13.01
CA ASP A 165 0.71 -13.45 -12.34
C ASP A 165 -0.23 -12.68 -13.26
N THR A 166 -1.37 -12.26 -12.74
CA THR A 166 -2.36 -11.45 -13.45
C THR A 166 -2.64 -10.20 -12.64
N SER A 167 -2.37 -9.04 -13.20
CA SER A 167 -2.64 -7.74 -12.59
C SER A 167 -3.73 -7.01 -13.36
N ASN A 168 -4.83 -6.71 -12.67
CA ASN A 168 -5.99 -6.01 -13.22
C ASN A 168 -5.99 -4.58 -12.70
N TYR A 169 -6.11 -3.62 -13.61
CA TYR A 169 -6.10 -2.19 -13.31
C TYR A 169 -7.45 -1.57 -13.68
N ASN A 170 -8.08 -0.90 -12.72
CA ASN A 170 -9.25 -0.06 -12.92
C ASN A 170 -9.14 1.15 -11.98
N ILE A 171 -8.28 2.07 -12.35
CA ILE A 171 -7.89 3.21 -11.52
C ILE A 171 -8.27 4.51 -12.22
N THR A 172 -8.98 5.38 -11.50
CA THR A 172 -9.21 6.77 -11.89
C THR A 172 -8.43 7.67 -10.95
N VAL A 173 -7.42 8.34 -11.47
CA VAL A 173 -6.56 9.26 -10.73
C VAL A 173 -7.09 10.67 -10.89
N LYS A 174 -7.23 11.39 -9.78
CA LYS A 174 -7.53 12.83 -9.74
C LYS A 174 -6.24 13.62 -9.52
N LYS A 175 -6.21 14.90 -9.87
CA LYS A 175 -5.13 15.81 -9.47
C LYS A 175 -5.08 15.89 -7.94
N GLY A 176 -3.87 15.83 -7.37
CA GLY A 176 -3.63 15.76 -5.93
C GLY A 176 -3.44 14.33 -5.44
N TRP A 177 -3.68 14.11 -4.16
CA TRP A 177 -3.55 12.80 -3.52
C TRP A 177 -4.71 11.86 -3.85
N ASN A 178 -4.39 10.60 -4.03
CA ASN A 178 -5.31 9.50 -4.33
C ASN A 178 -4.97 8.30 -3.44
N GLU A 179 -5.99 7.58 -3.01
CA GLU A 179 -5.84 6.26 -2.41
C GLU A 179 -6.18 5.20 -3.46
N ILE A 180 -5.26 4.26 -3.64
CA ILE A 180 -5.40 3.13 -4.54
C ILE A 180 -5.39 1.87 -3.68
N THR A 181 -6.43 1.07 -3.80
CA THR A 181 -6.53 -0.23 -3.16
C THR A 181 -5.88 -1.28 -4.04
N TRP A 182 -4.99 -2.03 -3.46
CA TRP A 182 -4.44 -3.25 -4.02
C TRP A 182 -4.98 -4.46 -3.27
N VAL A 183 -5.53 -5.41 -4.02
CA VAL A 183 -5.98 -6.71 -3.49
C VAL A 183 -5.25 -7.80 -4.24
N GLY A 184 -4.48 -8.61 -3.53
CA GLY A 184 -3.74 -9.74 -4.07
C GLY A 184 -4.26 -11.07 -3.55
N PHE A 185 -4.57 -12.00 -4.46
CA PHE A 185 -4.88 -13.39 -4.16
C PHE A 185 -3.69 -14.26 -4.55
N TYR A 186 -3.14 -14.94 -3.57
CA TYR A 186 -2.00 -15.82 -3.74
C TYR A 186 -2.45 -17.26 -3.50
N SER A 187 -2.18 -18.14 -4.46
CA SER A 187 -2.42 -19.57 -4.31
C SER A 187 -1.28 -20.36 -4.96
N GLY A 188 -0.99 -21.55 -4.45
CA GLY A 188 0.10 -22.30 -5.04
C GLY A 188 0.35 -23.66 -4.42
N THR A 189 1.25 -24.38 -5.07
CA THR A 189 1.84 -25.65 -4.65
C THR A 189 3.35 -25.47 -4.46
N THR A 190 4.07 -26.57 -4.27
CA THR A 190 5.55 -26.53 -4.20
C THR A 190 6.24 -26.19 -5.52
N THR A 191 5.54 -26.26 -6.65
CA THR A 191 6.11 -26.05 -8.00
C THR A 191 5.40 -24.98 -8.81
N THR A 192 4.19 -24.57 -8.40
CA THR A 192 3.40 -23.56 -9.10
C THR A 192 2.85 -22.54 -8.15
N ALA A 193 2.81 -21.27 -8.55
CA ALA A 193 2.12 -20.20 -7.88
C ALA A 193 1.17 -19.50 -8.85
N THR A 194 0.05 -19.02 -8.36
CA THR A 194 -0.86 -18.13 -9.08
C THR A 194 -1.08 -16.90 -8.24
N ILE A 195 -0.85 -15.74 -8.83
CA ILE A 195 -1.05 -14.44 -8.20
C ILE A 195 -2.07 -13.68 -9.05
N VAL A 196 -3.14 -13.24 -8.42
CA VAL A 196 -4.12 -12.35 -9.06
C VAL A 196 -4.19 -11.09 -8.26
N GLU A 197 -3.85 -9.98 -8.87
CA GLU A 197 -3.83 -8.66 -8.27
C GLU A 197 -4.89 -7.78 -8.90
N THR A 198 -5.51 -6.94 -8.09
CA THR A 198 -6.48 -5.94 -8.56
C THR A 198 -6.16 -4.60 -7.94
N PHE A 199 -6.00 -3.59 -8.77
CA PHE A 199 -5.75 -2.21 -8.39
C PHE A 199 -6.98 -1.37 -8.74
N SER A 200 -7.56 -0.68 -7.76
CA SER A 200 -8.77 0.13 -7.93
C SER A 200 -8.83 1.29 -6.94
N ASN A 201 -9.78 2.19 -7.14
CA ASN A 201 -10.09 3.24 -6.16
C ASN A 201 -11.15 2.82 -5.12
N THR A 202 -11.55 1.55 -5.13
CA THR A 202 -12.54 1.05 -4.17
C THR A 202 -11.85 0.71 -2.86
N VAL A 203 -12.05 1.53 -1.84
CA VAL A 203 -11.60 1.25 -0.47
C VAL A 203 -12.55 0.23 0.15
N THR A 204 -12.03 -0.90 0.60
CA THR A 204 -12.84 -1.90 1.29
C THR A 204 -12.95 -1.56 2.78
N SER A 205 -14.13 -1.79 3.37
CA SER A 205 -14.39 -1.55 4.80
C SER A 205 -13.53 -2.43 5.74
N GLU A 206 -12.86 -3.43 5.19
CA GLU A 206 -12.03 -4.36 5.96
C GLU A 206 -10.59 -3.87 6.17
N MET A 207 -10.17 -2.80 5.49
CA MET A 207 -8.82 -2.25 5.64
C MET A 207 -8.70 -1.41 6.92
N GLN A 208 -7.71 -1.74 7.73
CA GLN A 208 -7.42 -1.11 9.01
C GLN A 208 -5.97 -0.62 9.04
N TRP A 209 -5.70 0.35 9.91
CA TRP A 209 -4.34 0.84 10.19
C TRP A 209 -3.65 0.03 11.28
#